data_1131aa447a38f767eee75565b203a63e
#
_entry.id   1131aa447a38f767eee75565b203a63e
#
_cell.length_a   1.000
_cell.length_b   1.000
_cell.length_c   1.000
_cell.angle_alpha   90.00
_cell.angle_beta   90.00
_cell.angle_gamma   90.00
#
_symmetry.space_group_name_H-M   'P 1'
#
loop_
_entity.id
_entity.type
_entity.pdbx_description
1 polymer ?
#
loop_
_entity_poly.entity_id
_entity_poly.type
_entity_poly.pdbx_seq_one_letter_code
_entity_poly.pdbx_strand_id
1 'polypeptide(L)'
;AQAHGWELHYFEQSDLYARGDTSFGRSRRLSVQDDKSGWFAFHDQQELPLAELDAILMRKDPPFDMEYIYTTYLLELAERDGALVVNRPRSLRDANEKLFALHFPQCCPPTLVSREAARFKSFLAEQDDIVVKPLDGMGGASVFRVRRDDPNLNVILETLTAHGQRLSMAQRYLPEVVAGDKRILLIDGEPVPYALARIPQAGETRANLAAGGRGEGVALNARDRWICAQVAPRLREMGLLFVGLD
;
A
#
# COMPACT_ATOMS: atom_id res chain seq x y z
N ALA A 1 12.67 18.30 -0.56
CA ALA A 1 12.75 18.90 0.79
C ALA A 1 14.10 19.60 0.99
N GLN A 2 15.21 18.91 1.19
CA GLN A 2 16.51 19.54 1.49
C GLN A 2 16.94 20.58 0.44
N ALA A 3 16.73 20.33 -0.86
CA ALA A 3 17.02 21.31 -1.93
C ALA A 3 16.17 22.61 -1.84
N HIS A 4 15.08 22.60 -1.07
CA HIS A 4 14.28 23.77 -0.75
C HIS A 4 14.64 24.40 0.59
N GLY A 5 15.73 23.96 1.23
CA GLY A 5 16.17 24.46 2.53
C GLY A 5 15.38 23.93 3.71
N TRP A 6 14.60 22.86 3.53
CA TRP A 6 13.84 22.25 4.62
C TRP A 6 14.76 21.34 5.45
N GLU A 7 14.59 21.38 6.76
CA GLU A 7 15.24 20.46 7.68
C GLU A 7 14.52 19.12 7.67
N LEU A 8 15.29 18.02 7.65
CA LEU A 8 14.76 16.67 7.60
C LEU A 8 14.98 15.96 8.94
N HIS A 9 13.91 15.47 9.52
CA HIS A 9 13.89 14.64 10.72
C HIS A 9 13.48 13.22 10.36
N TYR A 10 14.22 12.24 10.84
CA TYR A 10 13.93 10.83 10.64
C TYR A 10 13.53 10.17 11.95
N PHE A 11 12.47 9.37 11.90
CA PHE A 11 11.94 8.59 13.00
C PHE A 11 11.63 7.16 12.54
N GLU A 12 11.78 6.23 13.45
CA GLU A 12 11.17 4.89 13.36
C GLU A 12 9.97 4.82 14.31
N GLN A 13 9.13 3.78 14.19
CA GLN A 13 7.97 3.62 15.08
C GLN A 13 8.38 3.57 16.56
N SER A 14 9.52 2.94 16.85
CA SER A 14 10.10 2.84 18.19
C SER A 14 10.59 4.16 18.79
N ASP A 15 10.72 5.19 17.97
CA ASP A 15 11.13 6.52 18.43
C ASP A 15 9.94 7.37 18.89
N LEU A 16 8.71 6.92 18.62
CA LEU A 16 7.49 7.69 18.91
C LEU A 16 6.89 7.28 20.26
N TYR A 17 6.41 8.25 21.02
CA TYR A 17 5.73 8.03 22.28
C TYR A 17 4.74 9.16 22.61
N ALA A 18 3.88 8.96 23.59
CA ALA A 18 3.00 9.99 24.13
C ALA A 18 3.26 10.22 25.61
N ARG A 19 3.14 11.48 26.02
CA ARG A 19 3.12 11.87 27.44
C ARG A 19 1.92 12.78 27.70
N GLY A 20 0.98 12.29 28.46
CA GLY A 20 -0.33 12.93 28.58
C GLY A 20 -1.07 12.85 27.24
N ASP A 21 -1.48 13.98 26.72
CA ASP A 21 -2.18 14.13 25.46
C ASP A 21 -1.30 14.62 24.30
N THR A 22 0.00 14.71 24.53
CA THR A 22 0.98 15.20 23.54
C THR A 22 1.84 14.06 23.04
N SER A 23 2.02 13.99 21.71
CA SER A 23 2.93 13.04 21.06
C SER A 23 4.31 13.63 20.83
N PHE A 24 5.32 12.81 21.03
CA PHE A 24 6.74 13.14 20.94
C PHE A 24 7.46 12.13 20.03
N GLY A 25 8.62 12.54 19.55
CA GLY A 25 9.52 11.66 18.84
C GLY A 25 10.98 11.97 19.11
N ARG A 26 11.80 10.90 19.17
CA ARG A 26 13.25 11.00 19.20
C ARG A 26 13.77 11.03 17.79
N SER A 27 13.98 12.23 17.26
CA SER A 27 14.41 12.44 15.89
C SER A 27 15.91 12.29 15.70
N ARG A 28 16.30 11.84 14.52
CA ARG A 28 17.67 11.97 13.99
C ARG A 28 17.61 12.95 12.81
N ARG A 29 18.40 14.04 12.88
CA ARG A 29 18.47 14.94 11.74
C ARG A 29 19.12 14.23 10.56
N LEU A 30 18.50 14.34 9.39
CA LEU A 30 18.88 13.62 8.18
C LEU A 30 19.39 14.59 7.11
N SER A 31 20.54 14.28 6.50
CA SER A 31 20.93 14.86 5.21
C SER A 31 20.92 13.82 4.11
N VAL A 32 20.61 14.24 2.89
CA VAL A 32 20.53 13.38 1.72
C VAL A 32 21.33 13.95 0.56
N GLN A 33 21.91 13.07 -0.26
CA GLN A 33 22.66 13.44 -1.45
C GLN A 33 22.40 12.43 -2.58
N ASP A 34 22.60 12.87 -3.82
CA ASP A 34 22.46 11.99 -4.98
C ASP A 34 23.74 11.15 -5.20
N ASP A 35 23.94 10.17 -4.32
CA ASP A 35 25.06 9.22 -4.37
C ASP A 35 24.54 7.81 -4.06
N LYS A 36 24.83 6.84 -4.91
CA LYS A 36 24.36 5.47 -4.77
C LYS A 36 24.98 4.72 -3.58
N SER A 37 26.19 5.10 -3.15
CA SER A 37 26.93 4.44 -2.08
C SER A 37 26.76 5.07 -0.71
N GLY A 38 26.36 6.34 -0.67
CA GLY A 38 26.22 7.11 0.59
C GLY A 38 25.15 8.18 0.47
N TRP A 39 23.92 7.77 0.12
CA TRP A 39 22.85 8.70 -0.21
C TRP A 39 22.25 9.45 0.99
N PHE A 40 22.57 9.04 2.23
CA PHE A 40 22.11 9.73 3.43
C PHE A 40 23.16 9.71 4.54
N ALA A 41 23.03 10.64 5.49
CA ALA A 41 23.74 10.64 6.76
C ALA A 41 22.83 11.11 7.89
N PHE A 42 22.94 10.46 9.05
CA PHE A 42 22.32 10.93 10.29
C PHE A 42 23.28 11.85 11.04
N HIS A 43 22.71 12.86 11.68
CA HIS A 43 23.41 13.84 12.53
C HIS A 43 22.83 13.79 13.96
N ASP A 44 22.73 14.97 14.58
CA ASP A 44 22.29 15.12 15.95
C ASP A 44 20.92 14.47 16.20
N GLN A 45 20.79 13.92 17.39
CA GLN A 45 19.54 13.35 17.89
C GLN A 45 18.91 14.31 18.88
N GLN A 46 17.58 14.50 18.78
CA GLN A 46 16.84 15.34 19.71
C GLN A 46 15.44 14.76 19.95
N GLU A 47 14.89 15.04 21.13
CA GLU A 47 13.48 14.82 21.42
C GLU A 47 12.70 16.09 21.14
N LEU A 48 11.56 15.95 20.46
CA LEU A 48 10.66 17.08 20.20
C LEU A 48 9.20 16.63 20.16
N PRO A 49 8.26 17.53 20.50
CA PRO A 49 6.85 17.33 20.21
C PRO A 49 6.63 17.17 18.70
N LEU A 50 5.87 16.17 18.30
CA LEU A 50 5.60 15.97 16.86
C LEU A 50 4.84 17.14 16.22
N ALA A 51 4.09 17.88 17.02
CA ALA A 51 3.36 19.07 16.57
C ALA A 51 4.27 20.25 16.17
N GLU A 52 5.56 20.24 16.54
CA GLU A 52 6.53 21.24 16.10
C GLU A 52 7.03 21.04 14.67
N LEU A 53 6.70 19.89 14.07
CA LEU A 53 7.01 19.59 12.68
C LEU A 53 5.97 20.18 11.75
N ASP A 54 6.38 20.91 10.71
CA ASP A 54 5.48 21.46 9.68
C ASP A 54 4.74 20.33 8.92
N ALA A 55 5.45 19.23 8.63
CA ALA A 55 4.86 18.09 7.94
C ALA A 55 5.52 16.76 8.38
N ILE A 56 4.70 15.74 8.54
CA ILE A 56 5.11 14.38 8.88
C ILE A 56 4.64 13.43 7.76
N LEU A 57 5.59 12.73 7.15
CA LEU A 57 5.30 11.73 6.13
C LEU A 57 5.35 10.33 6.76
N MET A 58 4.20 9.69 6.91
CA MET A 58 4.12 8.29 7.36
C MET A 58 4.52 7.37 6.20
N ARG A 59 5.82 7.02 6.16
CA ARG A 59 6.43 6.19 5.10
C ARG A 59 6.82 4.79 5.57
N LYS A 60 6.28 4.37 6.71
CA LYS A 60 6.52 3.02 7.23
C LYS A 60 5.95 1.98 6.27
N ASP A 61 6.80 1.03 5.89
CA ASP A 61 6.36 -0.16 5.19
C ASP A 61 5.53 -1.06 6.12
N PRO A 62 4.58 -1.82 5.63
CA PRO A 62 3.88 -2.83 6.42
C PRO A 62 4.86 -3.77 7.17
N PRO A 63 4.38 -4.48 8.17
CA PRO A 63 3.00 -4.97 8.29
C PRO A 63 2.02 -3.90 8.79
N PHE A 64 0.76 -4.04 8.37
CA PHE A 64 -0.37 -3.32 8.94
C PHE A 64 -0.88 -4.13 10.14
N ASP A 65 -0.22 -3.91 11.28
CA ASP A 65 -0.47 -4.59 12.55
C ASP A 65 -0.91 -3.61 13.65
N MET A 66 -1.02 -4.07 14.88
CA MET A 66 -1.43 -3.22 15.98
C MET A 66 -0.41 -2.13 16.29
N GLU A 67 0.89 -2.37 16.10
CA GLU A 67 1.93 -1.35 16.29
C GLU A 67 1.81 -0.24 15.22
N TYR A 68 1.49 -0.61 13.98
CA TYR A 68 1.18 0.37 12.94
C TYR A 68 -0.04 1.21 13.33
N ILE A 69 -1.11 0.57 13.82
CA ILE A 69 -2.33 1.25 14.27
C ILE A 69 -2.03 2.18 15.45
N TYR A 70 -1.27 1.74 16.45
CA TYR A 70 -0.87 2.59 17.58
C TYR A 70 -0.04 3.79 17.13
N THR A 71 0.88 3.60 16.19
CA THR A 71 1.63 4.70 15.59
C THR A 71 0.70 5.73 14.96
N THR A 72 -0.34 5.31 14.24
CA THR A 72 -1.30 6.26 13.66
C THR A 72 -2.08 7.04 14.71
N TYR A 73 -2.34 6.50 15.89
CA TYR A 73 -2.94 7.26 17.00
C TYR A 73 -1.99 8.33 17.54
N LEU A 74 -0.70 8.04 17.66
CA LEU A 74 0.30 9.04 18.06
C LEU A 74 0.40 10.18 17.03
N LEU A 75 0.37 9.83 15.74
CA LEU A 75 0.37 10.82 14.66
C LEU A 75 -0.92 11.64 14.61
N GLU A 76 -2.07 11.06 15.02
CA GLU A 76 -3.35 11.78 15.11
C GLU A 76 -3.33 12.85 16.21
N LEU A 77 -2.58 12.62 17.31
CA LEU A 77 -2.34 13.68 18.31
C LEU A 77 -1.55 14.84 17.70
N ALA A 78 -0.51 14.55 16.93
CA ALA A 78 0.25 15.59 16.24
C ALA A 78 -0.60 16.36 15.21
N GLU A 79 -1.46 15.67 14.45
CA GLU A 79 -2.40 16.30 13.50
C GLU A 79 -3.38 17.23 14.23
N ARG A 80 -3.96 16.78 15.35
CA ARG A 80 -4.83 17.59 16.21
C ARG A 80 -4.15 18.87 16.69
N ASP A 81 -2.87 18.78 17.01
CA ASP A 81 -2.07 19.87 17.57
C ASP A 81 -1.40 20.75 16.47
N GLY A 82 -1.70 20.48 15.18
CA GLY A 82 -1.40 21.37 14.06
C GLY A 82 -0.38 20.88 13.04
N ALA A 83 0.28 19.74 13.23
CA ALA A 83 1.18 19.19 12.21
C ALA A 83 0.40 18.67 10.99
N LEU A 84 0.90 18.90 9.80
CA LEU A 84 0.39 18.25 8.59
C LEU A 84 0.89 16.80 8.53
N VAL A 85 0.01 15.82 8.75
CA VAL A 85 0.37 14.40 8.62
C VAL A 85 -0.09 13.83 7.28
N VAL A 86 0.83 13.32 6.49
CA VAL A 86 0.59 12.71 5.17
C VAL A 86 0.94 11.21 5.22
N ASN A 87 -0.03 10.35 5.00
CA ASN A 87 -1.48 10.58 4.81
C ASN A 87 -2.15 10.76 6.17
N ARG A 88 -3.40 11.26 6.15
CA ARG A 88 -4.20 11.43 7.36
C ARG A 88 -4.23 10.14 8.19
N PRO A 89 -3.83 10.15 9.48
CA PRO A 89 -3.64 8.95 10.27
C PRO A 89 -4.90 8.07 10.40
N ARG A 90 -6.05 8.69 10.61
CA ARG A 90 -7.34 7.98 10.65
C ARG A 90 -7.60 7.24 9.35
N SER A 91 -7.35 7.86 8.22
CA SER A 91 -7.62 7.28 6.91
C SER A 91 -6.67 6.13 6.56
N LEU A 92 -5.45 6.14 7.11
CA LEU A 92 -4.54 4.99 7.01
C LEU A 92 -5.12 3.74 7.70
N ARG A 93 -5.85 3.91 8.81
CA ARG A 93 -6.56 2.80 9.49
C ARG A 93 -7.80 2.36 8.72
N ASP A 94 -8.55 3.30 8.15
CA ASP A 94 -9.86 3.05 7.55
C ASP A 94 -9.76 2.51 6.11
N ALA A 95 -8.65 2.74 5.42
CA ALA A 95 -8.43 2.35 4.03
C ALA A 95 -7.47 1.17 3.91
N ASN A 96 -7.96 -0.06 4.19
CA ASN A 96 -7.17 -1.25 3.88
C ASN A 96 -6.90 -1.32 2.37
N GLU A 97 -5.65 -1.50 1.97
CA GLU A 97 -5.18 -1.42 0.57
C GLU A 97 -5.93 -2.32 -0.43
N LYS A 98 -6.44 -3.48 0.02
CA LYS A 98 -7.17 -4.41 -0.86
C LYS A 98 -8.68 -4.23 -0.77
N LEU A 99 -9.22 -4.08 0.47
CA LEU A 99 -10.65 -3.90 0.66
C LEU A 99 -11.14 -2.54 0.16
N PHE A 100 -10.32 -1.50 0.22
CA PHE A 100 -10.66 -0.18 -0.28
C PHE A 100 -11.03 -0.19 -1.78
N ALA A 101 -10.42 -1.09 -2.55
CA ALA A 101 -10.74 -1.29 -3.97
C ALA A 101 -12.22 -1.68 -4.21
N LEU A 102 -12.92 -2.27 -3.23
CA LEU A 102 -14.34 -2.63 -3.33
C LEU A 102 -15.27 -1.40 -3.43
N HIS A 103 -14.80 -0.21 -3.07
CA HIS A 103 -15.53 1.04 -3.29
C HIS A 103 -15.54 1.47 -4.76
N PHE A 104 -14.73 0.84 -5.62
CA PHE A 104 -14.55 1.18 -7.02
C PHE A 104 -14.69 -0.05 -7.93
N PRO A 105 -15.85 -0.75 -7.90
CA PRO A 105 -16.03 -1.99 -8.66
C PRO A 105 -15.85 -1.81 -10.17
N GLN A 106 -16.10 -0.61 -10.70
CA GLN A 106 -15.88 -0.26 -12.11
C GLN A 106 -14.39 -0.20 -12.50
N CYS A 107 -13.50 -0.07 -11.50
CA CYS A 107 -12.05 -0.01 -11.70
C CYS A 107 -11.36 -1.37 -11.51
N CYS A 108 -12.05 -2.35 -10.93
CA CYS A 108 -11.50 -3.64 -10.53
C CYS A 108 -12.09 -4.80 -11.34
N PRO A 109 -11.40 -5.93 -11.47
CA PRO A 109 -12.00 -7.15 -11.96
C PRO A 109 -13.06 -7.67 -10.97
N PRO A 110 -13.97 -8.59 -11.37
CA PRO A 110 -14.85 -9.29 -10.46
C PRO A 110 -14.07 -9.77 -9.24
N THR A 111 -14.57 -9.45 -8.04
CA THR A 111 -13.86 -9.64 -6.78
C THR A 111 -14.79 -10.31 -5.77
N LEU A 112 -14.27 -11.28 -5.04
CA LEU A 112 -14.90 -11.93 -3.88
C LEU A 112 -13.99 -11.76 -2.67
N VAL A 113 -14.56 -11.42 -1.52
CA VAL A 113 -13.88 -11.50 -0.21
C VAL A 113 -14.69 -12.41 0.69
N SER A 114 -14.08 -13.48 1.18
CA SER A 114 -14.72 -14.47 2.03
C SER A 114 -13.71 -15.22 2.89
N ARG A 115 -14.19 -15.99 3.83
CA ARG A 115 -13.43 -17.03 4.55
C ARG A 115 -13.95 -18.43 4.24
N GLU A 116 -15.07 -18.54 3.52
CA GLU A 116 -15.76 -19.79 3.23
C GLU A 116 -15.25 -20.41 1.92
N ALA A 117 -14.60 -21.57 1.99
CA ALA A 117 -14.06 -22.26 0.82
C ALA A 117 -15.12 -22.53 -0.27
N ALA A 118 -16.38 -22.79 0.13
CA ALA A 118 -17.47 -23.03 -0.82
C ALA A 118 -17.72 -21.80 -1.72
N ARG A 119 -17.65 -20.59 -1.18
CA ARG A 119 -17.83 -19.34 -1.95
C ARG A 119 -16.71 -19.15 -2.97
N PHE A 120 -15.46 -19.46 -2.60
CA PHE A 120 -14.33 -19.41 -3.54
C PHE A 120 -14.50 -20.42 -4.68
N LYS A 121 -15.00 -21.64 -4.38
CA LYS A 121 -15.27 -22.65 -5.40
C LYS A 121 -16.38 -22.21 -6.36
N SER A 122 -17.45 -21.63 -5.85
CA SER A 122 -18.52 -21.05 -6.70
C SER A 122 -17.98 -19.92 -7.57
N PHE A 123 -17.20 -19.00 -6.99
CA PHE A 123 -16.60 -17.90 -7.74
C PHE A 123 -15.62 -18.39 -8.81
N LEU A 124 -14.81 -19.43 -8.51
CA LEU A 124 -13.95 -20.07 -9.50
C LEU A 124 -14.78 -20.71 -10.64
N ALA A 125 -15.92 -21.34 -10.30
CA ALA A 125 -16.82 -21.89 -11.31
C ALA A 125 -17.41 -20.84 -12.24
N GLU A 126 -17.61 -19.61 -11.74
CA GLU A 126 -18.12 -18.46 -12.53
C GLU A 126 -17.04 -17.80 -13.38
N GLN A 127 -15.81 -17.71 -12.87
CA GLN A 127 -14.73 -16.91 -13.47
C GLN A 127 -13.70 -17.73 -14.25
N ASP A 128 -13.67 -19.07 -14.10
CA ASP A 128 -12.75 -20.06 -14.70
C ASP A 128 -11.29 -19.98 -14.22
N ASP A 129 -10.77 -18.78 -14.01
CA ASP A 129 -9.36 -18.50 -13.68
C ASP A 129 -9.33 -17.31 -12.70
N ILE A 130 -8.84 -17.55 -11.49
CA ILE A 130 -8.82 -16.55 -10.43
C ILE A 130 -7.44 -16.42 -9.78
N VAL A 131 -7.21 -15.28 -9.16
CA VAL A 131 -6.08 -15.07 -8.25
C VAL A 131 -6.64 -14.98 -6.84
N VAL A 132 -6.13 -15.81 -5.94
CA VAL A 132 -6.48 -15.79 -4.51
C VAL A 132 -5.29 -15.26 -3.71
N LYS A 133 -5.56 -14.35 -2.78
CA LYS A 133 -4.52 -13.66 -1.99
C LYS A 133 -5.01 -13.27 -0.60
N PRO A 134 -4.11 -13.16 0.40
CA PRO A 134 -4.46 -12.65 1.72
C PRO A 134 -4.72 -11.13 1.64
N LEU A 135 -5.45 -10.60 2.63
CA LEU A 135 -5.74 -9.16 2.71
C LEU A 135 -4.57 -8.33 3.26
N ASP A 136 -3.70 -8.97 4.03
CA ASP A 136 -2.56 -8.37 4.76
C ASP A 136 -1.20 -8.71 4.14
N GLY A 137 -1.17 -9.48 3.03
CA GLY A 137 0.07 -9.89 2.36
C GLY A 137 0.64 -8.83 1.43
N MET A 138 1.97 -8.77 1.35
CA MET A 138 2.74 -7.83 0.51
C MET A 138 3.74 -8.52 -0.40
N GLY A 139 4.27 -7.75 -1.37
CA GLY A 139 5.36 -8.20 -2.23
C GLY A 139 5.04 -9.44 -3.08
N GLY A 140 3.78 -9.78 -3.27
CA GLY A 140 3.36 -10.99 -3.97
C GLY A 140 3.39 -12.26 -3.11
N ALA A 141 3.66 -12.16 -1.81
CA ALA A 141 3.63 -13.32 -0.92
C ALA A 141 2.22 -13.91 -0.84
N SER A 142 2.15 -15.25 -0.93
CA SER A 142 0.90 -16.01 -0.84
C SER A 142 -0.16 -15.61 -1.87
N VAL A 143 0.26 -15.17 -3.05
CA VAL A 143 -0.62 -14.91 -4.20
C VAL A 143 -0.63 -16.15 -5.08
N PHE A 144 -1.81 -16.75 -5.27
CA PHE A 144 -1.98 -17.98 -6.05
C PHE A 144 -2.94 -17.74 -7.21
N ARG A 145 -2.52 -18.09 -8.42
CA ARG A 145 -3.43 -18.25 -9.56
C ARG A 145 -4.00 -19.66 -9.54
N VAL A 146 -5.31 -19.80 -9.61
CA VAL A 146 -6.03 -21.05 -9.47
C VAL A 146 -7.02 -21.20 -10.63
N ARG A 147 -7.02 -22.38 -11.26
CA ARG A 147 -7.98 -22.80 -12.30
C ARG A 147 -8.91 -23.89 -11.79
N ARG A 148 -9.97 -24.19 -12.55
CA ARG A 148 -10.99 -25.17 -12.13
C ARG A 148 -10.46 -26.55 -11.78
N ASP A 149 -9.41 -26.99 -12.47
CA ASP A 149 -8.79 -28.31 -12.37
C ASP A 149 -7.54 -28.35 -11.49
N ASP A 150 -7.25 -27.25 -10.75
CA ASP A 150 -6.08 -27.18 -9.89
C ASP A 150 -6.19 -28.17 -8.73
N PRO A 151 -5.31 -29.19 -8.67
CA PRO A 151 -5.35 -30.20 -7.60
C PRO A 151 -5.06 -29.61 -6.22
N ASN A 152 -4.44 -28.44 -6.14
CA ASN A 152 -4.07 -27.78 -4.89
C ASN A 152 -5.16 -26.80 -4.39
N LEU A 153 -6.28 -26.63 -5.10
CA LEU A 153 -7.33 -25.67 -4.75
C LEU A 153 -7.72 -25.74 -3.26
N ASN A 154 -7.97 -26.94 -2.73
CA ASN A 154 -8.40 -27.10 -1.36
C ASN A 154 -7.31 -26.64 -0.37
N VAL A 155 -6.06 -27.07 -0.57
CA VAL A 155 -4.93 -26.70 0.28
C VAL A 155 -4.65 -25.19 0.24
N ILE A 156 -4.74 -24.57 -0.94
CA ILE A 156 -4.60 -23.13 -1.11
C ILE A 156 -5.67 -22.39 -0.28
N LEU A 157 -6.93 -22.78 -0.41
CA LEU A 157 -8.04 -22.16 0.31
C LEU A 157 -7.91 -22.37 1.83
N GLU A 158 -7.59 -23.58 2.29
CA GLU A 158 -7.36 -23.89 3.70
C GLU A 158 -6.23 -23.03 4.29
N THR A 159 -5.12 -22.91 3.57
CA THR A 159 -3.96 -22.12 4.00
C THR A 159 -4.29 -20.64 4.08
N LEU A 160 -4.87 -20.06 3.02
CA LEU A 160 -5.14 -18.64 2.95
C LEU A 160 -6.25 -18.20 3.91
N THR A 161 -7.27 -19.06 4.09
CA THR A 161 -8.37 -18.75 5.01
C THR A 161 -8.10 -19.23 6.46
N ALA A 162 -6.95 -19.83 6.73
CA ALA A 162 -6.66 -20.46 8.02
C ALA A 162 -7.85 -21.34 8.45
N HIS A 163 -8.23 -22.29 7.58
CA HIS A 163 -9.40 -23.17 7.79
C HIS A 163 -10.70 -22.43 8.10
N GLY A 164 -10.96 -21.32 7.39
CA GLY A 164 -12.17 -20.52 7.53
C GLY A 164 -12.16 -19.49 8.67
N GLN A 165 -11.01 -19.24 9.28
CA GLN A 165 -10.86 -18.24 10.35
C GLN A 165 -10.46 -16.86 9.82
N ARG A 166 -9.81 -16.79 8.63
CA ARG A 166 -9.27 -15.56 8.04
C ARG A 166 -9.98 -15.20 6.73
N LEU A 167 -10.30 -13.92 6.58
CA LEU A 167 -10.77 -13.39 5.29
C LEU A 167 -9.64 -13.40 4.27
N SER A 168 -9.98 -13.78 3.04
CA SER A 168 -9.10 -13.73 1.87
C SER A 168 -9.85 -13.16 0.67
N MET A 169 -9.12 -12.71 -0.33
CA MET A 169 -9.67 -12.10 -1.54
C MET A 169 -9.40 -13.02 -2.74
N ALA A 170 -10.42 -13.19 -3.58
CA ALA A 170 -10.27 -13.73 -4.93
C ALA A 170 -10.65 -12.67 -5.96
N GLN A 171 -9.93 -12.62 -7.07
CA GLN A 171 -10.23 -11.78 -8.22
C GLN A 171 -10.12 -12.60 -9.50
N ARG A 172 -10.94 -12.27 -10.51
CA ARG A 172 -10.74 -12.85 -11.84
C ARG A 172 -9.33 -12.56 -12.31
N TYR A 173 -8.64 -13.57 -12.82
CA TYR A 173 -7.31 -13.39 -13.40
C TYR A 173 -7.37 -12.51 -14.65
N LEU A 174 -6.44 -11.57 -14.76
CA LEU A 174 -6.26 -10.72 -15.92
C LEU A 174 -5.02 -11.17 -16.69
N PRO A 175 -5.15 -11.78 -17.88
CA PRO A 175 -4.01 -12.27 -18.65
C PRO A 175 -3.00 -11.17 -19.01
N GLU A 176 -3.45 -9.93 -19.07
CA GLU A 176 -2.64 -8.76 -19.40
C GLU A 176 -1.50 -8.52 -18.41
N VAL A 177 -1.54 -9.11 -17.21
CA VAL A 177 -0.48 -9.00 -16.22
C VAL A 177 0.88 -9.49 -16.72
N VAL A 178 0.91 -10.37 -17.74
CA VAL A 178 2.16 -10.82 -18.36
C VAL A 178 2.92 -9.69 -19.06
N ALA A 179 2.22 -8.64 -19.48
CA ALA A 179 2.81 -7.41 -20.03
C ALA A 179 3.22 -6.42 -18.93
N GLY A 180 2.96 -6.74 -17.68
CA GLY A 180 3.23 -5.93 -16.50
C GLY A 180 1.99 -5.33 -15.87
N ASP A 181 2.01 -5.21 -14.55
CA ASP A 181 1.09 -4.34 -13.84
C ASP A 181 1.69 -2.93 -13.73
N LYS A 182 0.86 -1.94 -13.41
CA LYS A 182 1.31 -0.55 -13.29
C LYS A 182 1.10 -0.02 -11.89
N ARG A 183 2.14 0.57 -11.31
CA ARG A 183 2.01 1.42 -10.14
C ARG A 183 1.94 2.88 -10.57
N ILE A 184 0.79 3.52 -10.34
CA ILE A 184 0.55 4.93 -10.62
C ILE A 184 0.60 5.69 -9.30
N LEU A 185 1.44 6.72 -9.23
CA LEU A 185 1.51 7.59 -8.07
C LEU A 185 0.52 8.74 -8.21
N LEU A 186 -0.34 8.95 -7.20
CA LEU A 186 -1.20 10.12 -7.07
C LEU A 186 -0.69 11.01 -5.95
N ILE A 187 -0.63 12.30 -6.23
CA ILE A 187 -0.34 13.34 -5.23
C ILE A 187 -1.54 14.28 -5.21
N ASP A 188 -2.20 14.38 -4.07
CA ASP A 188 -3.46 15.11 -3.91
C ASP A 188 -4.50 14.76 -4.99
N GLY A 189 -4.62 13.46 -5.29
CA GLY A 189 -5.53 12.94 -6.31
C GLY A 189 -5.11 13.20 -7.76
N GLU A 190 -3.99 13.90 -8.02
CA GLU A 190 -3.47 14.10 -9.36
C GLU A 190 -2.41 13.05 -9.69
N PRO A 191 -2.57 12.31 -10.80
CA PRO A 191 -1.59 11.30 -11.17
C PRO A 191 -0.30 11.95 -11.69
N VAL A 192 0.84 11.46 -11.23
CA VAL A 192 2.13 11.73 -11.89
C VAL A 192 2.05 11.23 -13.34
N PRO A 193 2.60 11.93 -14.33
CA PRO A 193 2.37 11.63 -15.75
C PRO A 193 2.92 10.29 -16.24
N TYR A 194 3.66 9.58 -15.39
CA TYR A 194 4.24 8.28 -15.66
C TYR A 194 3.84 7.25 -14.61
N ALA A 195 3.77 5.98 -15.01
CA ALA A 195 3.62 4.85 -14.11
C ALA A 195 4.89 4.01 -14.11
N LEU A 196 5.10 3.27 -13.02
CA LEU A 196 6.07 2.19 -12.97
C LEU A 196 5.38 0.90 -13.45
N ALA A 197 5.68 0.46 -14.68
CA ALA A 197 5.30 -0.88 -15.13
C ALA A 197 6.23 -1.90 -14.46
N ARG A 198 5.65 -2.88 -13.77
CA ARG A 198 6.38 -4.00 -13.14
C ARG A 198 6.13 -5.24 -13.99
N ILE A 199 7.17 -5.70 -14.67
CA ILE A 199 7.08 -6.79 -15.65
C ILE A 199 7.57 -8.08 -14.98
N PRO A 200 6.74 -9.15 -14.94
CA PRO A 200 7.15 -10.44 -14.39
C PRO A 200 8.38 -11.02 -15.10
N GLN A 201 9.16 -11.82 -14.38
CA GLN A 201 10.16 -12.66 -15.00
C GLN A 201 9.51 -13.79 -15.83
N ALA A 202 10.26 -14.31 -16.81
CA ALA A 202 9.78 -15.44 -17.60
C ALA A 202 9.44 -16.64 -16.70
N GLY A 203 8.20 -17.15 -16.82
CA GLY A 203 7.68 -18.26 -16.01
C GLY A 203 7.10 -17.84 -14.65
N GLU A 204 7.14 -16.56 -14.29
CA GLU A 204 6.51 -16.01 -13.07
C GLU A 204 5.21 -15.28 -13.42
N THR A 205 4.22 -15.34 -12.54
CA THR A 205 2.95 -14.60 -12.69
C THR A 205 2.89 -13.33 -11.81
N ARG A 206 3.83 -13.19 -10.88
CA ARG A 206 3.90 -12.02 -9.98
C ARG A 206 4.81 -10.97 -10.58
N ALA A 207 4.29 -9.76 -10.74
CA ALA A 207 5.03 -8.62 -11.30
C ALA A 207 5.78 -7.80 -10.23
N ASN A 208 5.64 -8.12 -8.96
CA ASN A 208 6.27 -7.40 -7.85
C ASN A 208 7.80 -7.36 -7.99
N LEU A 209 8.40 -6.19 -7.80
CA LEU A 209 9.87 -6.03 -7.83
C LEU A 209 10.56 -6.92 -6.78
N ALA A 210 9.94 -7.10 -5.60
CA ALA A 210 10.43 -8.00 -4.57
C ALA A 210 10.43 -9.48 -4.99
N ALA A 211 9.61 -9.85 -5.99
CA ALA A 211 9.60 -11.18 -6.60
C ALA A 211 10.52 -11.28 -7.84
N GLY A 212 11.38 -10.27 -8.05
CA GLY A 212 12.33 -10.24 -9.16
C GLY A 212 11.78 -9.59 -10.44
N GLY A 213 10.62 -8.96 -10.39
CA GLY A 213 10.07 -8.20 -11.53
C GLY A 213 10.99 -7.06 -11.96
N ARG A 214 10.92 -6.68 -13.25
CA ARG A 214 11.66 -5.55 -13.83
C ARG A 214 10.77 -4.31 -13.87
N GLY A 215 11.27 -3.16 -13.38
CA GLY A 215 10.57 -1.89 -13.43
C GLY A 215 10.89 -1.08 -14.69
N GLU A 216 9.87 -0.58 -15.37
CA GLU A 216 10.00 0.36 -16.50
C GLU A 216 9.07 1.57 -16.31
N GLY A 217 9.59 2.76 -16.63
CA GLY A 217 8.75 3.98 -16.68
C GLY A 217 7.92 3.99 -17.96
N VAL A 218 6.59 4.11 -17.82
CA VAL A 218 5.65 4.15 -18.95
C VAL A 218 4.72 5.34 -18.84
N ALA A 219 4.32 5.93 -19.97
CA ALA A 219 3.32 7.00 -19.96
C ALA A 219 1.93 6.45 -19.60
N LEU A 220 1.12 7.26 -18.92
CA LEU A 220 -0.26 6.91 -18.62
C LEU A 220 -1.11 6.90 -19.88
N ASN A 221 -1.89 5.84 -20.07
CA ASN A 221 -2.88 5.75 -21.13
C ASN A 221 -4.25 6.33 -20.69
N ALA A 222 -5.24 6.30 -21.58
CA ALA A 222 -6.58 6.83 -21.30
C ALA A 222 -7.28 6.07 -20.15
N ARG A 223 -7.11 4.74 -20.08
CA ARG A 223 -7.71 3.93 -19.01
C ARG A 223 -7.08 4.22 -17.66
N ASP A 224 -5.76 4.38 -17.59
CA ASP A 224 -5.04 4.75 -16.38
C ASP A 224 -5.57 6.09 -15.82
N ARG A 225 -5.68 7.10 -16.69
CA ARG A 225 -6.23 8.42 -16.31
C ARG A 225 -7.67 8.35 -15.86
N TRP A 226 -8.49 7.54 -16.53
CA TRP A 226 -9.88 7.34 -16.15
C TRP A 226 -9.99 6.71 -14.76
N ILE A 227 -9.21 5.67 -14.45
CA ILE A 227 -9.18 5.04 -13.11
C ILE A 227 -8.78 6.10 -12.06
N CYS A 228 -7.70 6.84 -12.30
CA CYS A 228 -7.27 7.91 -11.38
C CYS A 228 -8.39 8.91 -11.12
N ALA A 229 -9.11 9.35 -12.16
CA ALA A 229 -10.24 10.28 -12.03
C ALA A 229 -11.41 9.69 -11.22
N GLN A 230 -11.63 8.37 -11.26
CA GLN A 230 -12.69 7.71 -10.47
C GLN A 230 -12.35 7.69 -8.97
N VAL A 231 -11.08 7.49 -8.61
CA VAL A 231 -10.67 7.32 -7.21
C VAL A 231 -10.29 8.64 -6.53
N ALA A 232 -9.79 9.61 -7.29
CA ALA A 232 -9.24 10.87 -6.77
C ALA A 232 -10.17 11.65 -5.83
N PRO A 233 -11.48 11.83 -6.11
CA PRO A 233 -12.37 12.58 -5.22
C PRO A 233 -12.43 11.95 -3.81
N ARG A 234 -12.54 10.61 -3.75
CA ARG A 234 -12.62 9.89 -2.48
C ARG A 234 -11.31 9.94 -1.71
N LEU A 235 -10.17 9.86 -2.40
CA LEU A 235 -8.86 9.98 -1.77
C LEU A 235 -8.67 11.36 -1.13
N ARG A 236 -9.04 12.43 -1.83
CA ARG A 236 -8.97 13.81 -1.29
C ARG A 236 -9.87 13.99 -0.08
N GLU A 237 -11.13 13.53 -0.14
CA GLU A 237 -12.08 13.57 0.97
C GLU A 237 -11.49 12.92 2.23
N MET A 238 -10.81 11.80 2.07
CA MET A 238 -10.17 11.07 3.15
C MET A 238 -8.83 11.67 3.59
N GLY A 239 -8.27 12.66 2.90
CA GLY A 239 -6.92 13.18 3.17
C GLY A 239 -5.81 12.16 2.86
N LEU A 240 -6.06 11.27 1.91
CA LEU A 240 -5.07 10.34 1.35
C LEU A 240 -4.35 11.05 0.19
N LEU A 241 -3.35 11.86 0.55
CA LEU A 241 -2.67 12.76 -0.38
C LEU A 241 -1.55 12.11 -1.19
N PHE A 242 -0.97 11.03 -0.69
CA PHE A 242 0.14 10.33 -1.33
C PHE A 242 -0.20 8.85 -1.47
N VAL A 243 -0.63 8.43 -2.67
CA VAL A 243 -1.23 7.12 -2.92
C VAL A 243 -0.61 6.45 -4.13
N GLY A 244 -0.29 5.17 -4.02
CA GLY A 244 0.03 4.30 -5.15
C GLY A 244 -1.19 3.47 -5.54
N LEU A 245 -1.58 3.50 -6.81
CA LEU A 245 -2.57 2.59 -7.41
C LEU A 245 -1.84 1.49 -8.17
N ASP A 246 -2.26 0.26 -7.95
CA ASP A 246 -1.77 -0.94 -8.66
C ASP A 246 -2.87 -1.57 -9.49
#